data_f5b662bd757c5f2bd0615a6bbaf8a76e
#
_entry.id   f5b662bd757c5f2bd0615a6bbaf8a76e
#
_cell.length_a   1.000
_cell.length_b   1.000
_cell.length_c   1.000
_cell.angle_alpha   90.00
_cell.angle_beta   90.00
_cell.angle_gamma   90.00
#
_symmetry.space_group_name_H-M   'P 1'
#
loop_
_entity.id
_entity.type
_entity.pdbx_description
1 polymer ?
#
loop_
_entity_poly.entity_id
_entity_poly.type
_entity_poly.pdbx_seq_one_letter_code
_entity_poly.pdbx_strand_id
1 'polypeptide(L)'
;MLGFIYIMSNPAHSGLLKIGQTSKDPLVRRKDLSSTGVPEEFVIEYQALTSDYRRQEKLVHQKLNKVRHSSKKEFFSVSVPEAINTVRGQLGDKIKYEEVFHTTPEDLKKASSRKTTMASLKVFSLLVLIYITYISLGG
;
A
#
# COMPACT_ATOMS: atom_id res chain seq x y z
N MET A 1 21.80 -3.62 -0.83
CA MET A 1 21.41 -4.79 -0.01
C MET A 1 20.00 -5.21 -0.39
N LEU A 2 19.78 -6.49 -0.64
CA LEU A 2 18.47 -7.05 -0.93
C LEU A 2 17.70 -7.36 0.36
N GLY A 3 16.40 -7.15 0.31
CA GLY A 3 15.47 -7.51 1.37
C GLY A 3 14.03 -7.42 0.88
N PHE A 4 13.11 -7.76 1.74
CA PHE A 4 11.69 -7.83 1.39
C PHE A 4 10.91 -6.65 1.96
N ILE A 5 9.95 -6.19 1.17
CA ILE A 5 8.78 -5.45 1.64
C ILE A 5 7.62 -6.44 1.68
N TYR A 6 6.90 -6.47 2.77
CA TYR A 6 5.76 -7.37 2.96
C TYR A 6 4.50 -6.60 3.34
N ILE A 7 3.37 -7.18 2.98
CA ILE A 7 2.04 -6.77 3.42
C ILE A 7 1.43 -7.97 4.15
N MET A 8 1.04 -7.77 5.39
CA MET A 8 0.40 -8.77 6.24
C MET A 8 -0.92 -8.28 6.80
N SER A 9 -1.91 -9.14 6.83
CA SER A 9 -3.16 -8.95 7.56
C SER A 9 -3.14 -9.72 8.89
N ASN A 10 -4.06 -9.36 9.78
CA ASN A 10 -4.28 -10.12 11.01
C ASN A 10 -5.78 -10.10 11.33
N PRO A 11 -6.42 -11.27 11.53
CA PRO A 11 -7.86 -11.33 11.85
C PRO A 11 -8.25 -10.53 13.09
N ALA A 12 -7.34 -10.40 14.07
CA ALA A 12 -7.56 -9.60 15.27
C ALA A 12 -7.56 -8.07 15.00
N HIS A 13 -7.08 -7.63 13.83
CA HIS A 13 -7.01 -6.24 13.41
C HIS A 13 -7.71 -6.04 12.06
N SER A 14 -9.00 -6.36 12.02
CA SER A 14 -9.81 -6.23 10.80
C SER A 14 -9.73 -4.82 10.22
N GLY A 15 -9.55 -4.74 8.90
CA GLY A 15 -9.44 -3.47 8.17
C GLY A 15 -8.08 -2.80 8.23
N LEU A 16 -7.10 -3.37 8.92
CA LEU A 16 -5.74 -2.87 9.00
C LEU A 16 -4.75 -3.84 8.35
N LEU A 17 -3.77 -3.28 7.63
CA LEU A 17 -2.66 -4.03 7.09
C LEU A 17 -1.35 -3.56 7.71
N LYS A 18 -0.49 -4.51 8.06
CA LYS A 18 0.89 -4.24 8.42
C LYS A 18 1.75 -4.24 7.17
N ILE A 19 2.42 -3.13 6.92
CA ILE A 19 3.36 -2.98 5.81
C ILE A 19 4.73 -2.72 6.41
N GLY A 20 5.67 -3.62 6.17
CA GLY A 20 6.99 -3.56 6.76
C GLY A 20 8.07 -4.14 5.87
N GLN A 21 9.26 -4.21 6.41
CA GLN A 21 10.44 -4.71 5.72
C GLN A 21 11.19 -5.75 6.56
N THR A 22 11.97 -6.59 5.90
CA THR A 22 12.84 -7.55 6.54
C THR A 22 14.01 -7.94 5.63
N SER A 23 15.18 -8.17 6.21
CA SER A 23 16.31 -8.78 5.50
C SER A 23 16.20 -10.30 5.40
N LYS A 24 15.27 -10.90 6.17
CA LYS A 24 15.02 -12.34 6.22
C LYS A 24 13.81 -12.70 5.36
N ASP A 25 13.56 -13.98 5.19
CA ASP A 25 12.33 -14.47 4.61
C ASP A 25 11.11 -13.93 5.39
N PRO A 26 10.09 -13.38 4.72
CA PRO A 26 8.86 -12.90 5.38
C PRO A 26 8.14 -13.95 6.21
N LEU A 27 8.25 -15.25 5.89
CA LEU A 27 7.72 -16.34 6.70
C LEU A 27 8.38 -16.40 8.09
N VAL A 28 9.69 -16.17 8.15
CA VAL A 28 10.42 -16.08 9.44
C VAL A 28 9.94 -14.85 10.21
N ARG A 29 9.86 -13.70 9.53
CA ARG A 29 9.38 -12.46 10.14
C ARG A 29 7.96 -12.57 10.67
N ARG A 30 7.08 -13.27 9.95
CA ARG A 30 5.70 -13.55 10.39
C ARG A 30 5.69 -14.32 11.72
N LYS A 31 6.52 -15.34 11.86
CA LYS A 31 6.64 -16.12 13.10
C LYS A 31 7.12 -15.25 14.27
N ASP A 32 8.13 -14.42 14.04
CA ASP A 32 8.65 -13.49 15.06
C ASP A 32 7.56 -12.51 15.54
N LEU A 33 6.75 -11.99 14.62
CA LEU A 33 5.65 -11.08 14.93
C LEU A 33 4.50 -11.77 15.66
N SER A 34 4.26 -13.03 15.39
CA SER A 34 3.16 -13.83 15.99
C SER A 34 3.53 -14.43 17.34
N SER A 35 4.81 -14.47 17.73
CA SER A 35 5.28 -15.14 18.95
C SER A 35 5.12 -14.31 20.23
N THR A 36 4.81 -13.02 20.16
CA THR A 36 4.81 -12.08 21.30
C THR A 36 3.43 -11.53 21.62
N GLY A 37 2.53 -12.36 22.17
CA GLY A 37 1.27 -11.90 22.76
C GLY A 37 0.22 -11.40 21.75
N VAL A 38 0.36 -11.72 20.47
CA VAL A 38 -0.65 -11.44 19.45
C VAL A 38 -1.70 -12.56 19.49
N PRO A 39 -3.02 -12.27 19.63
CA PRO A 39 -4.05 -13.30 19.76
C PRO A 39 -4.15 -14.24 18.55
N GLU A 40 -3.82 -13.75 17.37
CA GLU A 40 -3.89 -14.51 16.12
C GLU A 40 -2.65 -14.27 15.27
N GLU A 41 -2.33 -15.26 14.42
CA GLU A 41 -1.18 -15.17 13.52
C GLU A 41 -1.40 -14.18 12.39
N PHE A 42 -0.32 -13.51 12.00
CA PHE A 42 -0.30 -12.71 10.78
C PHE A 42 -0.39 -13.60 9.53
N VAL A 43 -1.10 -13.11 8.52
CA VAL A 43 -1.23 -13.73 7.21
C VAL A 43 -0.45 -12.88 6.20
N ILE A 44 0.46 -13.52 5.44
CA ILE A 44 1.17 -12.81 4.37
C ILE A 44 0.23 -12.67 3.17
N GLU A 45 -0.05 -11.44 2.77
CA GLU A 45 -0.85 -11.11 1.60
C GLU A 45 0.01 -10.84 0.36
N TYR A 46 1.21 -10.30 0.57
CA TYR A 46 2.14 -9.94 -0.49
C TYR A 46 3.56 -9.83 0.03
N GLN A 47 4.52 -10.16 -0.83
CA GLN A 47 5.93 -9.91 -0.59
C GLN A 47 6.64 -9.53 -1.88
N ALA A 48 7.64 -8.65 -1.78
CA ALA A 48 8.50 -8.25 -2.88
C ALA A 48 9.94 -8.15 -2.44
N LEU A 49 10.83 -8.83 -3.15
CA LEU A 49 12.28 -8.70 -2.99
C LEU A 49 12.78 -7.50 -3.79
N THR A 50 13.49 -6.60 -3.14
CA THR A 50 14.00 -5.38 -3.78
C THR A 50 15.34 -4.97 -3.19
N SER A 51 16.07 -4.16 -3.93
CA SER A 51 17.25 -3.45 -3.41
C SER A 51 16.80 -2.22 -2.59
N ASP A 52 17.66 -1.82 -1.66
CA ASP A 52 17.40 -0.64 -0.80
C ASP A 52 16.03 -0.69 -0.07
N TYR A 53 15.65 -1.88 0.34
CA TYR A 53 14.32 -2.18 0.88
C TYR A 53 13.91 -1.28 2.06
N ARG A 54 14.85 -0.84 2.89
CA ARG A 54 14.56 0.06 4.03
C ARG A 54 14.12 1.44 3.58
N ARG A 55 14.75 1.98 2.54
CA ARG A 55 14.35 3.26 1.94
C ARG A 55 13.04 3.11 1.19
N GLN A 56 12.87 2.04 0.44
CA GLN A 56 11.64 1.78 -0.31
C GLN A 56 10.43 1.65 0.62
N GLU A 57 10.57 0.97 1.75
CA GLU A 57 9.51 0.88 2.76
C GLU A 57 9.11 2.27 3.29
N LYS A 58 10.07 3.12 3.61
CA LYS A 58 9.78 4.50 4.05
C LYS A 58 9.00 5.29 3.01
N LEU A 59 9.35 5.15 1.73
CA LEU A 59 8.64 5.81 0.63
C LEU A 59 7.22 5.27 0.44
N VAL A 60 7.00 3.96 0.60
CA VAL A 60 5.66 3.36 0.64
C VAL A 60 4.85 3.93 1.80
N HIS A 61 5.43 4.00 3.00
CA HIS A 61 4.77 4.57 4.17
C HIS A 61 4.39 6.04 3.96
N GLN A 62 5.22 6.84 3.31
CA GLN A 62 4.90 8.22 2.96
C GLN A 62 3.71 8.31 2.00
N LYS A 63 3.63 7.45 1.00
CA LYS A 63 2.50 7.39 0.06
C LYS A 63 1.18 7.01 0.75
N LEU A 64 1.25 6.19 1.79
CA LEU A 64 0.09 5.71 2.56
C LEU A 64 -0.14 6.50 3.86
N ASN A 65 0.55 7.62 4.06
CA ASN A 65 0.50 8.35 5.32
C ASN A 65 -0.91 8.81 5.72
N LYS A 66 -1.76 9.16 4.73
CA LYS A 66 -3.15 9.58 4.99
C LYS A 66 -4.05 8.48 5.56
N VAL A 67 -3.71 7.22 5.31
CA VAL A 67 -4.44 6.05 5.78
C VAL A 67 -3.71 5.30 6.88
N ARG A 68 -2.64 5.87 7.40
CA ARG A 68 -1.87 5.31 8.51
C ARG A 68 -2.68 5.40 9.79
N HIS A 69 -2.82 4.26 10.48
CA HIS A 69 -3.59 4.19 11.72
C HIS A 69 -2.96 4.98 12.88
N SER A 70 -1.64 5.00 12.95
CA SER A 70 -0.88 5.75 13.95
C SER A 70 0.50 6.11 13.41
N SER A 71 0.98 7.32 13.67
CA SER A 71 2.30 7.79 13.21
C SER A 71 3.48 6.93 13.70
N LYS A 72 3.29 6.21 14.79
CA LYS A 72 4.31 5.33 15.40
C LYS A 72 4.20 3.87 15.00
N LYS A 73 3.16 3.48 14.26
CA LYS A 73 2.89 2.08 13.91
C LYS A 73 2.87 1.89 12.39
N GLU A 74 3.23 0.69 11.96
CA GLU A 74 3.25 0.28 10.56
C GLU A 74 1.93 -0.34 10.11
N PHE A 75 0.81 0.16 10.63
CA PHE A 75 -0.54 -0.28 10.31
C PHE A 75 -1.29 0.78 9.50
N PHE A 76 -1.95 0.32 8.44
CA PHE A 76 -2.60 1.17 7.45
C PHE A 76 -4.03 0.69 7.19
N SER A 77 -4.98 1.63 7.16
CA SER A 77 -6.37 1.36 6.79
C SER A 77 -6.53 1.48 5.27
N VAL A 78 -6.20 0.40 4.58
CA VAL A 78 -6.18 0.31 3.12
C VAL A 78 -6.51 -1.12 2.71
N SER A 79 -7.12 -1.31 1.54
CA SER A 79 -7.37 -2.65 1.02
C SER A 79 -6.08 -3.33 0.55
N VAL A 80 -6.05 -4.65 0.57
CA VAL A 80 -4.88 -5.44 0.10
C VAL A 80 -4.52 -5.10 -1.35
N PRO A 81 -5.46 -5.05 -2.31
CA PRO A 81 -5.13 -4.69 -3.69
C PRO A 81 -4.54 -3.29 -3.83
N GLU A 82 -5.05 -2.30 -3.10
CA GLU A 82 -4.51 -0.93 -3.13
C GLU A 82 -3.12 -0.85 -2.51
N ALA A 83 -2.88 -1.58 -1.42
CA ALA A 83 -1.56 -1.67 -0.80
C ALA A 83 -0.55 -2.30 -1.76
N ILE A 84 -0.89 -3.42 -2.42
CA ILE A 84 -0.05 -4.07 -3.42
C ILE A 84 0.27 -3.11 -4.56
N ASN A 85 -0.73 -2.45 -5.13
CA ASN A 85 -0.53 -1.49 -6.20
C ASN A 85 0.35 -0.30 -5.78
N THR A 86 0.26 0.13 -4.53
CA THR A 86 1.12 1.19 -4.00
C THR A 86 2.57 0.72 -3.90
N VAL A 87 2.82 -0.48 -3.39
CA VAL A 87 4.17 -1.06 -3.34
C VAL A 87 4.74 -1.24 -4.74
N ARG A 88 3.98 -1.84 -5.65
CA ARG A 88 4.40 -2.02 -7.06
C ARG A 88 4.73 -0.70 -7.73
N GLY A 89 3.89 0.31 -7.56
CA GLY A 89 4.12 1.63 -8.12
C GLY A 89 5.37 2.31 -7.56
N GLN A 90 5.68 2.10 -6.29
CA GLN A 90 6.88 2.64 -5.67
C GLN A 90 8.14 1.89 -6.11
N LEU A 91 8.10 0.58 -6.14
CA LEU A 91 9.27 -0.24 -6.46
C LEU A 91 9.60 -0.25 -7.97
N GLY A 92 8.57 -0.32 -8.82
CA GLY A 92 8.76 -0.37 -10.28
C GLY A 92 9.78 -1.44 -10.70
N ASP A 93 10.78 -1.04 -11.45
CA ASP A 93 11.85 -1.91 -11.99
C ASP A 93 12.77 -2.51 -10.91
N LYS A 94 12.67 -2.04 -9.67
CA LYS A 94 13.48 -2.56 -8.54
C LYS A 94 12.96 -3.86 -7.97
N ILE A 95 11.79 -4.32 -8.39
CA ILE A 95 11.26 -5.63 -8.00
C ILE A 95 12.11 -6.72 -8.65
N LYS A 96 12.79 -7.52 -7.82
CA LYS A 96 13.56 -8.69 -8.26
C LYS A 96 12.73 -9.97 -8.24
N TYR A 97 11.76 -10.04 -7.35
CA TYR A 97 10.81 -11.13 -7.17
C TYR A 97 9.61 -10.59 -6.42
N GLU A 98 8.43 -11.09 -6.74
CA GLU A 98 7.22 -10.80 -5.96
C GLU A 98 6.28 -11.99 -5.91
N GLU A 99 5.44 -12.04 -4.89
CA GLU A 99 4.40 -13.03 -4.73
C GLU A 99 3.15 -12.41 -4.13
N VAL A 100 2.01 -12.68 -4.76
CA VAL A 100 0.67 -12.30 -4.31
C VAL A 100 -0.04 -13.56 -3.87
N PHE A 101 -0.56 -13.60 -2.64
CA PHE A 101 -1.11 -14.84 -2.06
C PHE A 101 -2.62 -15.00 -2.23
N HIS A 102 -3.40 -13.96 -1.90
CA HIS A 102 -4.86 -14.07 -1.82
C HIS A 102 -5.62 -13.06 -2.68
N THR A 103 -4.93 -12.26 -3.47
CA THR A 103 -5.54 -11.22 -4.31
C THR A 103 -5.48 -11.65 -5.77
N THR A 104 -6.59 -11.53 -6.50
CA THR A 104 -6.66 -11.86 -7.91
C THR A 104 -6.14 -10.73 -8.81
N PRO A 105 -5.71 -11.02 -10.06
CA PRO A 105 -5.35 -9.97 -11.01
C PRO A 105 -6.50 -9.00 -11.29
N GLU A 106 -7.75 -9.46 -11.24
CA GLU A 106 -8.96 -8.66 -11.42
C GLU A 106 -9.12 -7.65 -10.29
N ASP A 107 -8.88 -8.05 -9.04
CA ASP A 107 -8.93 -7.16 -7.88
C ASP A 107 -7.89 -6.05 -7.98
N LEU A 108 -6.67 -6.37 -8.43
CA LEU A 108 -5.60 -5.40 -8.66
C LEU A 108 -5.97 -4.38 -9.73
N LYS A 109 -6.54 -4.84 -10.85
CA LYS A 109 -7.02 -3.96 -11.93
C LYS A 109 -8.14 -3.05 -11.46
N LYS A 110 -9.11 -3.59 -10.73
CA LYS A 110 -10.25 -2.85 -10.20
C LYS A 110 -9.82 -1.75 -9.22
N ALA A 111 -8.88 -2.03 -8.35
CA ALA A 111 -8.32 -1.04 -7.42
C ALA A 111 -7.55 0.08 -8.17
N SER A 112 -6.79 -0.27 -9.20
CA SER A 112 -6.09 0.70 -10.06
C SER A 112 -7.08 1.59 -10.82
N SER A 113 -8.13 1.02 -11.41
CA SER A 113 -9.17 1.76 -12.14
C SER A 113 -9.91 2.76 -11.25
N ARG A 114 -10.25 2.38 -10.02
CA ARG A 114 -10.89 3.28 -9.04
C ARG A 114 -10.03 4.51 -8.75
N LYS A 115 -8.71 4.35 -8.57
CA LYS A 115 -7.78 5.47 -8.38
C LYS A 115 -7.78 6.42 -9.57
N THR A 116 -7.75 5.90 -10.78
CA THR A 116 -7.75 6.70 -12.02
C THR A 116 -9.05 7.48 -12.15
N THR A 117 -10.20 6.86 -11.91
CA THR A 117 -11.51 7.51 -11.96
C THR A 117 -11.61 8.65 -10.93
N MET A 118 -11.16 8.43 -9.70
CA MET A 118 -11.15 9.45 -8.64
C MET A 118 -10.24 10.63 -8.99
N ALA A 119 -9.06 10.39 -9.56
CA ALA A 119 -8.14 11.43 -10.02
C ALA A 119 -8.75 12.23 -11.17
N SER A 120 -9.37 11.59 -12.15
CA SER A 120 -10.05 12.23 -13.29
C SER A 120 -11.22 13.11 -12.84
N LEU A 121 -12.04 12.65 -11.89
CA LEU A 121 -13.13 13.44 -11.32
C LEU A 121 -12.63 14.69 -10.60
N LYS A 122 -11.52 14.61 -9.85
CA LYS A 122 -10.91 15.77 -9.18
C LYS A 122 -10.41 16.82 -10.21
N VAL A 123 -9.75 16.39 -11.26
CA VAL A 123 -9.29 17.29 -12.33
C VAL A 123 -10.47 17.95 -13.05
N PHE A 124 -11.51 17.19 -13.39
CA PHE A 124 -12.71 17.71 -14.03
C PHE A 124 -13.41 18.75 -13.15
N SER A 125 -13.59 18.48 -11.85
CA SER A 125 -14.18 19.39 -10.88
C SER A 125 -13.38 20.71 -10.78
N LEU A 126 -12.04 20.64 -10.79
CA LEU A 126 -11.17 21.81 -10.77
C LEU A 126 -11.32 22.66 -12.05
N LEU A 127 -11.39 22.02 -13.22
CA LEU A 127 -11.58 22.72 -14.49
C LEU A 127 -12.93 23.43 -14.57
N VAL A 128 -13.99 22.80 -14.07
CA VAL A 128 -15.33 23.42 -13.97
C VAL A 128 -15.30 24.63 -13.05
N LEU A 129 -14.63 24.54 -11.92
CA LEU A 129 -14.49 25.65 -10.97
C LEU A 129 -13.75 26.84 -11.60
N ILE A 130 -12.64 26.59 -12.31
CA ILE A 130 -11.87 27.61 -13.03
C ILE A 130 -12.73 28.26 -14.10
N TYR A 131 -13.52 27.51 -14.84
CA TYR A 131 -14.42 28.05 -15.88
C TYR A 131 -15.51 28.94 -15.30
N ILE A 132 -16.12 28.53 -14.19
CA ILE A 132 -17.16 29.33 -13.49
C ILE A 132 -16.53 30.66 -12.99
N THR A 133 -15.36 30.61 -12.37
CA THR A 133 -14.68 31.84 -11.91
C THR A 133 -14.29 32.78 -13.08
N TYR A 134 -13.87 32.23 -14.20
CA TYR A 134 -13.57 32.98 -15.39
C TYR A 134 -14.81 33.76 -15.92
N ILE A 135 -15.96 33.09 -16.05
CA ILE A 135 -17.21 33.72 -16.46
C ILE A 135 -17.65 34.78 -15.44
N SER A 136 -17.54 34.49 -14.14
CA SER A 136 -17.94 35.39 -13.04
C SER A 136 -17.11 36.67 -12.96
N LEU A 137 -15.88 36.65 -13.48
CA LEU A 137 -14.95 37.80 -13.52
C LEU A 137 -15.05 38.64 -14.82
N GLY A 138 -16.05 38.40 -15.66
CA GLY A 138 -16.36 39.23 -16.84
C GLY A 138 -15.57 38.85 -18.09
N GLY A 139 -15.42 37.55 -18.25
CA GLY A 139 -14.98 37.00 -19.52
C GLY A 139 -15.95 37.34 -20.62
#